data_b7550344b1b95cafadf40d166f4b536f
#
_entry.id   b7550344b1b95cafadf40d166f4b536f
#
_cell.length_a   1.000
_cell.length_b   1.000
_cell.length_c   1.000
_cell.angle_alpha   90.00
_cell.angle_beta   90.00
_cell.angle_gamma   90.00
#
_symmetry.space_group_name_H-M   'P 1'
#
loop_
_entity.id
_entity.type
_entity.pdbx_description
1 polymer ?
#
loop_
_entity_poly.entity_id
_entity_poly.type
_entity_poly.pdbx_seq_one_letter_code
_entity_poly.pdbx_strand_id
1 'polypeptide(L)'
;MRDKPIYGGGKSLLTGVFTSLGMMLCCGATLFAQQKSTAADIVATPPAIAVQEHEYVVGESDVLRINVWKEPEISQSSIAVRPDGMISMPLVGVVKVSGMTPSEIQDMLTNKLQRFIGKSEVTVTVVEVRSKSVYLTGEVGKPGVYPLVANMNVVQLVIKGGGLTPYAHKRSVTVLRNSNGSPEKIKVDLAKVLRGDAPEQNVELLPGDTVVVP
;
A
#
# COMPACT_ATOMS: atom_id res chain seq x y z
N MET A 1 -52.13 24.79 -25.15
CA MET A 1 -53.32 24.05 -24.78
C MET A 1 -52.87 23.16 -23.61
N ARG A 2 -53.14 23.67 -22.46
CA ARG A 2 -54.15 23.17 -21.45
C ARG A 2 -53.68 21.86 -20.83
N ASP A 3 -53.68 21.59 -19.56
CA ASP A 3 -53.97 22.34 -18.34
C ASP A 3 -53.48 21.48 -17.17
N LYS A 4 -53.09 22.12 -16.10
CA LYS A 4 -53.17 21.63 -14.70
C LYS A 4 -54.67 21.43 -14.32
N PRO A 5 -55.10 20.87 -13.17
CA PRO A 5 -54.59 21.11 -11.83
C PRO A 5 -54.83 19.92 -10.83
N ILE A 6 -54.43 19.99 -9.60
CA ILE A 6 -54.85 20.63 -8.31
C ILE A 6 -55.31 19.61 -7.24
N TYR A 7 -54.79 19.75 -6.03
CA TYR A 7 -55.38 19.88 -4.70
C TYR A 7 -56.12 18.73 -3.99
N GLY A 8 -55.82 18.64 -2.69
CA GLY A 8 -56.69 18.21 -1.60
C GLY A 8 -55.83 17.65 -0.46
N GLY A 9 -55.64 18.19 0.66
CA GLY A 9 -56.40 19.08 1.52
C GLY A 9 -57.17 18.24 2.56
N GLY A 10 -56.70 18.17 3.80
CA GLY A 10 -57.42 17.50 4.88
C GLY A 10 -56.81 17.82 6.25
N LYS A 11 -57.32 18.92 6.83
CA LYS A 11 -57.20 19.27 8.25
C LYS A 11 -58.26 18.50 9.04
N SER A 12 -57.97 18.09 10.27
CA SER A 12 -58.97 18.19 11.34
C SER A 12 -58.34 18.20 12.72
N LEU A 13 -58.59 19.28 13.39
CA LEU A 13 -58.55 19.48 14.85
C LEU A 13 -59.55 18.56 15.53
N LEU A 14 -59.29 18.15 16.76
CA LEU A 14 -60.28 18.22 17.84
C LEU A 14 -59.61 18.21 19.22
N THR A 15 -59.99 19.22 19.92
CA THR A 15 -59.88 19.65 21.30
C THR A 15 -60.52 18.65 22.27
N GLY A 16 -59.98 18.53 23.47
CA GLY A 16 -60.63 17.83 24.57
C GLY A 16 -59.98 18.14 25.92
N VAL A 17 -60.43 19.21 26.53
CA VAL A 17 -60.23 19.63 27.94
C VAL A 17 -61.06 18.77 28.82
N PHE A 18 -60.56 18.23 29.91
CA PHE A 18 -61.30 18.07 31.15
C PHE A 18 -60.44 18.04 32.39
N THR A 19 -60.78 18.92 33.30
CA THR A 19 -60.37 19.16 34.66
C THR A 19 -60.74 18.03 35.61
N SER A 20 -59.97 17.74 36.62
CA SER A 20 -60.47 17.53 38.02
C SER A 20 -59.33 17.31 39.01
N LEU A 21 -59.23 18.18 39.87
CA LEU A 21 -58.86 18.38 41.26
C LEU A 21 -58.92 17.10 42.14
N GLY A 22 -57.89 16.82 42.89
CA GLY A 22 -57.80 15.77 43.89
C GLY A 22 -56.53 15.81 44.74
N MET A 23 -56.51 16.62 45.75
CA MET A 23 -55.51 16.78 46.83
C MET A 23 -55.55 15.60 47.77
N MET A 24 -54.44 14.90 47.99
CA MET A 24 -54.23 14.18 49.27
C MET A 24 -52.76 13.99 49.56
N LEU A 25 -52.38 14.54 50.66
CA LEU A 25 -51.11 14.46 51.39
C LEU A 25 -50.89 13.00 51.83
N CYS A 26 -49.72 12.42 51.55
CA CYS A 26 -49.16 11.41 52.45
C CYS A 26 -47.63 11.33 52.35
N CYS A 27 -47.04 11.49 53.46
CA CYS A 27 -45.66 11.44 53.83
C CYS A 27 -45.09 10.03 53.57
N GLY A 28 -43.98 9.94 52.85
CA GLY A 28 -43.28 8.66 52.64
C GLY A 28 -41.87 8.91 52.16
N ALA A 29 -40.94 8.80 53.09
CA ALA A 29 -39.53 8.86 52.84
C ALA A 29 -39.12 7.71 51.92
N THR A 30 -38.73 8.02 50.66
CA THR A 30 -38.08 7.05 49.78
C THR A 30 -36.63 7.35 49.64
N LEU A 31 -35.82 6.40 50.06
CA LEU A 31 -34.41 6.31 49.85
C LEU A 31 -34.03 6.66 48.40
N PHE A 32 -33.21 7.66 48.26
CA PHE A 32 -32.49 7.89 47.00
C PHE A 32 -31.43 6.81 46.86
N ALA A 33 -31.75 5.72 46.20
CA ALA A 33 -30.77 4.78 45.69
C ALA A 33 -30.04 5.47 44.53
N GLN A 34 -28.84 5.96 44.81
CA GLN A 34 -27.92 6.54 43.88
C GLN A 34 -27.42 5.41 42.96
N GLN A 35 -28.05 5.25 41.83
CA GLN A 35 -27.61 4.33 40.76
C GLN A 35 -26.36 4.93 40.13
N LYS A 36 -25.20 4.49 40.65
CA LYS A 36 -23.92 4.78 40.06
C LYS A 36 -23.82 4.11 38.70
N SER A 37 -24.20 4.87 37.68
CA SER A 37 -23.99 4.47 36.29
C SER A 37 -22.50 4.40 36.04
N THR A 38 -21.96 3.20 36.11
CA THR A 38 -20.63 2.90 35.61
C THR A 38 -20.71 2.90 34.09
N ALA A 39 -20.48 4.06 33.49
CA ALA A 39 -20.18 4.16 32.08
C ALA A 39 -18.81 3.46 31.88
N ALA A 40 -18.86 2.18 31.56
CA ALA A 40 -17.71 1.52 30.98
C ALA A 40 -17.54 2.10 29.58
N ASP A 41 -16.59 3.02 29.45
CA ASP A 41 -16.06 3.43 28.15
C ASP A 41 -15.55 2.16 27.43
N ILE A 42 -16.40 1.62 26.59
CA ILE A 42 -15.99 0.68 25.56
C ILE A 42 -15.27 1.54 24.52
N VAL A 43 -14.00 1.81 24.77
CA VAL A 43 -13.07 2.22 23.71
C VAL A 43 -13.01 1.03 22.76
N ALA A 44 -13.87 1.06 21.75
CA ALA A 44 -13.77 0.17 20.62
C ALA A 44 -12.45 0.50 19.93
N THR A 45 -11.40 -0.21 20.29
CA THR A 45 -10.17 -0.25 19.51
C THR A 45 -10.57 -0.67 18.09
N PRO A 46 -10.40 0.18 17.06
CA PRO A 46 -10.67 -0.25 15.71
C PRO A 46 -9.84 -1.50 15.45
N PRO A 47 -10.37 -2.52 14.73
CA PRO A 47 -9.59 -3.68 14.38
C PRO A 47 -8.36 -3.18 13.65
N ALA A 48 -7.19 -3.47 14.20
CA ALA A 48 -5.93 -3.25 13.52
C ALA A 48 -6.03 -4.08 12.23
N ILE A 49 -6.29 -3.39 11.11
CA ILE A 49 -6.12 -3.99 9.81
C ILE A 49 -4.65 -4.38 9.80
N ALA A 50 -4.38 -5.66 9.94
CA ALA A 50 -3.06 -6.22 9.70
C ALA A 50 -2.77 -5.97 8.22
N VAL A 51 -2.23 -4.80 7.91
CA VAL A 51 -1.56 -4.56 6.65
C VAL A 51 -0.42 -5.56 6.68
N GLN A 52 -0.53 -6.60 5.87
CA GLN A 52 0.61 -7.46 5.58
C GLN A 52 1.57 -6.58 4.80
N GLU A 53 2.42 -5.88 5.53
CA GLU A 53 3.57 -5.21 4.96
C GLU A 53 4.43 -6.33 4.39
N HIS A 54 4.37 -6.50 3.08
CA HIS A 54 5.36 -7.28 2.37
C HIS A 54 6.69 -6.54 2.53
N GLU A 55 7.42 -6.92 3.57
CA GLU A 55 8.71 -6.31 3.88
C GLU A 55 9.61 -6.44 2.64
N TYR A 56 10.16 -5.31 2.22
CA TYR A 56 10.98 -5.27 1.02
C TYR A 56 12.23 -6.12 1.21
N VAL A 57 12.47 -7.01 0.27
CA VAL A 57 13.70 -7.83 0.22
C VAL A 57 14.67 -7.21 -0.76
N VAL A 58 15.85 -6.87 -0.28
CA VAL A 58 16.93 -6.25 -1.05
C VAL A 58 17.45 -7.20 -2.12
N GLY A 59 17.56 -6.70 -3.33
CA GLY A 59 18.09 -7.43 -4.47
C GLY A 59 19.42 -6.85 -5.00
N GLU A 60 19.91 -7.48 -6.05
CA GLU A 60 21.10 -7.02 -6.77
C GLU A 60 20.83 -5.69 -7.48
N SER A 61 21.84 -4.84 -7.56
CA SER A 61 21.79 -3.49 -8.14
C SER A 61 20.99 -2.45 -7.33
N ASP A 62 20.34 -2.82 -6.23
CA ASP A 62 19.69 -1.85 -5.34
C ASP A 62 20.71 -0.90 -4.73
N VAL A 63 20.27 0.31 -4.43
CA VAL A 63 21.13 1.31 -3.78
C VAL A 63 20.66 1.50 -2.35
N LEU A 64 21.56 1.23 -1.41
CA LEU A 64 21.32 1.37 0.02
C LEU A 64 22.04 2.60 0.57
N ARG A 65 21.47 3.19 1.61
CA ARG A 65 22.15 4.13 2.50
C ARG A 65 22.31 3.46 3.85
N ILE A 66 23.53 3.48 4.35
CA ILE A 66 23.88 2.91 5.65
C ILE A 66 24.43 4.05 6.50
N ASN A 67 23.72 4.40 7.55
CA ASN A 67 24.13 5.43 8.49
C ASN A 67 24.50 4.79 9.83
N VAL A 68 25.70 5.06 10.32
CA VAL A 68 26.18 4.62 11.62
C VAL A 68 26.22 5.83 12.54
N TRP A 69 25.47 5.79 13.63
CA TRP A 69 25.34 6.91 14.55
C TRP A 69 26.70 7.31 15.13
N LYS A 70 27.00 8.62 15.05
CA LYS A 70 28.24 9.26 15.48
C LYS A 70 29.52 8.85 14.72
N GLU A 71 29.38 8.05 13.66
CA GLU A 71 30.52 7.57 12.87
C GLU A 71 30.33 7.91 11.38
N PRO A 72 30.51 9.19 11.01
CA PRO A 72 30.32 9.61 9.61
C PRO A 72 31.34 9.00 8.64
N GLU A 73 32.54 8.64 9.12
CA GLU A 73 33.61 8.11 8.29
C GLU A 73 33.33 6.70 7.76
N ILE A 74 32.52 5.93 8.47
CA ILE A 74 32.11 4.58 8.07
C ILE A 74 30.68 4.54 7.51
N SER A 75 29.95 5.65 7.62
CA SER A 75 28.61 5.77 7.05
C SER A 75 28.69 5.86 5.52
N GLN A 76 27.81 5.14 4.83
CA GLN A 76 27.73 5.11 3.36
C GLN A 76 26.42 5.77 2.91
N SER A 77 26.53 6.95 2.31
CA SER A 77 25.36 7.68 1.82
C SER A 77 24.71 7.04 0.60
N SER A 78 25.45 6.25 -0.17
CA SER A 78 25.00 5.53 -1.36
C SER A 78 25.92 4.37 -1.64
N ILE A 79 25.46 3.15 -1.45
CA ILE A 79 26.19 1.93 -1.76
C ILE A 79 25.31 1.02 -2.63
N ALA A 80 25.79 0.65 -3.82
CA ALA A 80 25.08 -0.27 -4.68
C ALA A 80 25.38 -1.71 -4.28
N VAL A 81 24.34 -2.53 -4.23
CA VAL A 81 24.48 -3.97 -4.07
C VAL A 81 25.07 -4.54 -5.36
N ARG A 82 26.18 -5.24 -5.22
CA ARG A 82 26.91 -5.85 -6.34
C ARG A 82 26.09 -6.98 -6.97
N PRO A 83 26.40 -7.38 -8.23
CA PRO A 83 25.74 -8.52 -8.88
C PRO A 83 25.89 -9.87 -8.15
N ASP A 84 26.88 -9.99 -7.26
CA ASP A 84 27.05 -11.15 -6.38
C ASP A 84 26.18 -11.08 -5.10
N GLY A 85 25.33 -10.03 -4.99
CA GLY A 85 24.45 -9.81 -3.84
C GLY A 85 25.15 -9.29 -2.60
N MET A 86 26.39 -8.81 -2.74
CA MET A 86 27.22 -8.33 -1.62
C MET A 86 27.39 -6.82 -1.65
N ILE A 87 27.67 -6.25 -0.47
CA ILE A 87 28.16 -4.86 -0.31
C ILE A 87 29.52 -4.86 0.35
N SER A 88 30.31 -3.81 0.11
CA SER A 88 31.59 -3.60 0.77
C SER A 88 31.52 -2.41 1.70
N MET A 89 31.78 -2.62 2.99
CA MET A 89 31.69 -1.59 4.02
C MET A 89 32.99 -1.50 4.83
N PRO A 90 33.46 -0.29 5.20
CA PRO A 90 34.62 -0.13 6.07
C PRO A 90 34.45 -0.93 7.37
N LEU A 91 35.53 -1.44 7.92
CA LEU A 91 35.65 -2.27 9.13
C LEU A 91 34.99 -3.66 9.03
N VAL A 92 33.83 -3.76 8.38
CA VAL A 92 33.06 -5.01 8.28
C VAL A 92 33.52 -5.86 7.10
N GLY A 93 34.09 -5.22 6.05
CA GLY A 93 34.47 -5.88 4.82
C GLY A 93 33.31 -6.17 3.88
N VAL A 94 33.39 -7.29 3.18
CA VAL A 94 32.35 -7.71 2.22
C VAL A 94 31.30 -8.56 2.93
N VAL A 95 30.02 -8.18 2.78
CA VAL A 95 28.88 -8.86 3.40
C VAL A 95 27.77 -9.09 2.39
N LYS A 96 27.11 -10.24 2.48
CA LYS A 96 25.95 -10.59 1.66
C LYS A 96 24.72 -9.89 2.23
N VAL A 97 23.97 -9.21 1.36
CA VAL A 97 22.72 -8.48 1.71
C VAL A 97 21.56 -8.84 0.81
N SER A 98 21.81 -9.41 -0.36
CA SER A 98 20.76 -9.86 -1.26
C SER A 98 19.96 -10.99 -0.62
N GLY A 99 18.63 -10.88 -0.68
CA GLY A 99 17.70 -11.81 -0.05
C GLY A 99 17.36 -11.48 1.41
N MET A 100 17.91 -10.39 1.96
CA MET A 100 17.64 -9.91 3.33
C MET A 100 16.74 -8.67 3.29
N THR A 101 15.99 -8.44 4.36
CA THR A 101 15.26 -7.20 4.57
C THR A 101 16.19 -6.11 5.11
N PRO A 102 15.85 -4.82 4.97
CA PRO A 102 16.63 -3.73 5.56
C PRO A 102 16.84 -3.90 7.07
N SER A 103 15.83 -4.40 7.79
CA SER A 103 15.89 -4.69 9.23
C SER A 103 16.93 -5.77 9.55
N GLU A 104 16.93 -6.88 8.81
CA GLU A 104 17.91 -7.96 8.99
C GLU A 104 19.33 -7.49 8.68
N ILE A 105 19.50 -6.67 7.64
CA ILE A 105 20.78 -6.07 7.30
C ILE A 105 21.26 -5.15 8.42
N GLN A 106 20.38 -4.34 8.99
CA GLN A 106 20.67 -3.45 10.11
C GLN A 106 21.18 -4.24 11.32
N ASP A 107 20.48 -5.29 11.72
CA ASP A 107 20.85 -6.14 12.84
C ASP A 107 22.20 -6.84 12.60
N MET A 108 22.38 -7.37 11.40
CA MET A 108 23.64 -8.02 11.02
C MET A 108 24.83 -7.06 11.06
N LEU A 109 24.67 -5.85 10.53
CA LEU A 109 25.72 -4.83 10.52
C LEU A 109 26.00 -4.32 11.93
N THR A 110 24.98 -4.09 12.74
CA THR A 110 25.13 -3.70 14.14
C THR A 110 25.95 -4.72 14.91
N ASN A 111 25.64 -6.01 14.79
CA ASN A 111 26.37 -7.09 15.46
C ASN A 111 27.82 -7.19 15.01
N LYS A 112 28.10 -6.94 13.72
CA LYS A 112 29.47 -6.97 13.18
C LYS A 112 30.28 -5.76 13.64
N LEU A 113 29.68 -4.56 13.64
CA LEU A 113 30.34 -3.31 14.03
C LEU A 113 30.60 -3.21 15.54
N GLN A 114 29.77 -3.82 16.38
CA GLN A 114 29.98 -3.84 17.84
C GLN A 114 31.36 -4.37 18.26
N ARG A 115 32.01 -5.18 17.41
CA ARG A 115 33.36 -5.69 17.66
C ARG A 115 34.45 -4.61 17.51
N PHE A 116 34.15 -3.55 16.77
CA PHE A 116 35.11 -2.49 16.44
C PHE A 116 34.75 -1.18 17.14
N ILE A 117 33.46 -0.92 17.28
CA ILE A 117 32.89 0.32 17.81
C ILE A 117 31.86 -0.06 18.86
N GLY A 118 32.09 0.15 20.12
CA GLY A 118 31.28 -0.26 21.27
C GLY A 118 29.77 -0.30 21.02
N LYS A 119 29.02 0.75 21.38
CA LYS A 119 27.59 0.86 21.06
C LYS A 119 27.42 1.56 19.71
N SER A 120 27.28 0.79 18.64
CA SER A 120 26.96 1.31 17.32
C SER A 120 25.46 1.11 17.03
N GLU A 121 24.79 2.17 16.62
CA GLU A 121 23.42 2.12 16.10
C GLU A 121 23.49 2.32 14.59
N VAL A 122 23.01 1.34 13.82
CA VAL A 122 23.06 1.34 12.36
C VAL A 122 21.64 1.54 11.85
N THR A 123 21.47 2.42 10.87
CA THR A 123 20.23 2.59 10.13
C THR A 123 20.47 2.25 8.67
N VAL A 124 19.67 1.35 8.12
CA VAL A 124 19.72 0.95 6.71
C VAL A 124 18.46 1.44 6.00
N THR A 125 18.65 2.18 4.91
CA THR A 125 17.55 2.73 4.10
C THR A 125 17.77 2.37 2.63
N VAL A 126 16.75 1.88 1.95
CA VAL A 126 16.78 1.67 0.50
C VAL A 126 16.54 3.02 -0.18
N VAL A 127 17.53 3.49 -0.94
CA VAL A 127 17.47 4.77 -1.68
C VAL A 127 16.86 4.57 -3.05
N GLU A 128 17.30 3.51 -3.75
CA GLU A 128 16.81 3.19 -5.09
C GLU A 128 16.56 1.69 -5.21
N VAL A 129 15.37 1.34 -5.68
CA VAL A 129 14.97 -0.02 -6.01
C VAL A 129 15.25 -0.25 -7.48
N ARG A 130 16.32 -0.97 -7.81
CA ARG A 130 16.70 -1.32 -9.17
C ARG A 130 16.55 -2.80 -9.47
N SER A 131 16.60 -3.64 -8.44
CA SER A 131 16.48 -5.10 -8.54
C SER A 131 15.10 -5.54 -9.00
N LYS A 132 14.06 -4.75 -8.68
CA LYS A 132 12.67 -5.01 -9.05
C LYS A 132 12.23 -3.99 -10.09
N SER A 133 12.44 -4.30 -11.37
CA SER A 133 12.08 -3.44 -12.50
C SER A 133 11.22 -4.18 -13.51
N VAL A 134 10.37 -3.46 -14.19
CA VAL A 134 9.57 -3.91 -15.33
C VAL A 134 9.83 -3.01 -16.53
N TYR A 135 9.68 -3.57 -17.72
CA TYR A 135 9.93 -2.88 -18.98
C TYR A 135 8.62 -2.60 -19.69
N LEU A 136 8.43 -1.38 -20.17
CA LEU A 136 7.26 -0.98 -20.94
C LEU A 136 7.72 -0.48 -22.30
N THR A 137 7.17 -1.03 -23.37
CA THR A 137 7.53 -0.68 -24.75
C THR A 137 6.31 -0.68 -25.68
N GLY A 138 6.44 0.00 -26.83
CA GLY A 138 5.42 0.10 -27.86
C GLY A 138 4.61 1.39 -27.76
N GLU A 139 3.32 1.33 -28.13
CA GLU A 139 2.42 2.46 -28.25
C GLU A 139 1.91 2.99 -26.92
N VAL A 140 2.84 3.55 -26.13
CA VAL A 140 2.60 4.19 -24.83
C VAL A 140 3.21 5.59 -24.80
N GLY A 141 2.73 6.44 -23.94
CA GLY A 141 3.19 7.84 -23.85
C GLY A 141 4.67 7.96 -23.51
N LYS A 142 5.19 7.10 -22.64
CA LYS A 142 6.60 7.08 -22.20
C LYS A 142 7.08 5.63 -22.08
N PRO A 143 7.64 5.03 -23.14
CA PRO A 143 8.28 3.73 -23.03
C PRO A 143 9.55 3.83 -22.17
N GLY A 144 9.89 2.76 -21.45
CA GLY A 144 11.07 2.75 -20.59
C GLY A 144 11.04 1.68 -19.50
N VAL A 145 11.96 1.82 -18.54
CA VAL A 145 12.08 0.95 -17.37
C VAL A 145 11.42 1.60 -16.17
N TYR A 146 10.59 0.85 -15.48
CA TYR A 146 9.85 1.33 -14.33
C TYR A 146 10.13 0.48 -13.09
N PRO A 147 10.31 1.09 -11.92
CA PRO A 147 10.43 0.33 -10.69
C PRO A 147 9.10 -0.36 -10.38
N LEU A 148 9.18 -1.65 -10.08
CA LEU A 148 8.04 -2.45 -9.68
C LEU A 148 7.69 -2.17 -8.22
N VAL A 149 6.51 -1.62 -8.00
CA VAL A 149 5.93 -1.45 -6.67
C VAL A 149 5.10 -2.71 -6.34
N ALA A 150 4.96 -3.02 -5.05
CA ALA A 150 4.16 -4.16 -4.63
C ALA A 150 2.75 -4.15 -5.25
N ASN A 151 2.32 -5.32 -5.74
CA ASN A 151 1.01 -5.55 -6.36
C ASN A 151 0.73 -4.70 -7.62
N MET A 152 1.79 -4.27 -8.34
CA MET A 152 1.62 -3.53 -9.59
C MET A 152 1.09 -4.43 -10.70
N ASN A 153 0.01 -4.00 -11.35
CA ASN A 153 -0.60 -4.67 -12.49
C ASN A 153 -0.33 -3.95 -13.82
N VAL A 154 -0.69 -4.59 -14.93
CA VAL A 154 -0.47 -4.06 -16.28
C VAL A 154 -1.11 -2.69 -16.48
N VAL A 155 -2.35 -2.48 -16.00
CA VAL A 155 -3.04 -1.18 -16.12
C VAL A 155 -2.27 -0.07 -15.39
N GLN A 156 -1.82 -0.33 -14.18
CA GLN A 156 -1.06 0.64 -13.39
C GLN A 156 0.28 1.00 -14.05
N LEU A 157 0.97 0.01 -14.64
CA LEU A 157 2.19 0.26 -15.39
C LEU A 157 1.94 1.15 -16.60
N VAL A 158 0.89 0.86 -17.38
CA VAL A 158 0.51 1.68 -18.54
C VAL A 158 0.18 3.12 -18.13
N ILE A 159 -0.54 3.32 -17.03
CA ILE A 159 -0.82 4.66 -16.47
C ILE A 159 0.48 5.38 -16.11
N LYS A 160 1.42 4.71 -15.42
CA LYS A 160 2.75 5.27 -15.12
C LYS A 160 3.52 5.64 -16.40
N GLY A 161 3.37 4.85 -17.46
CA GLY A 161 3.93 5.10 -18.77
C GLY A 161 3.24 6.21 -19.57
N GLY A 162 2.38 7.01 -18.94
CA GLY A 162 1.69 8.13 -19.60
C GLY A 162 0.48 7.71 -20.43
N GLY A 163 -0.04 6.49 -20.21
CA GLY A 163 -1.20 5.96 -20.92
C GLY A 163 -0.88 5.40 -22.30
N LEU A 164 -1.93 4.97 -22.98
CA LEU A 164 -1.86 4.43 -24.34
C LEU A 164 -1.93 5.54 -25.38
N THR A 165 -1.16 5.44 -26.46
CA THR A 165 -1.29 6.35 -27.59
C THR A 165 -2.60 6.08 -28.38
N PRO A 166 -3.04 7.02 -29.24
CA PRO A 166 -4.21 6.80 -30.11
C PRO A 166 -4.07 5.61 -31.06
N TYR A 167 -2.84 5.20 -31.34
CA TYR A 167 -2.52 4.10 -32.27
C TYR A 167 -2.41 2.73 -31.59
N ALA A 168 -2.44 2.69 -30.26
CA ALA A 168 -2.27 1.48 -29.48
C ALA A 168 -3.38 0.44 -29.74
N HIS A 169 -2.96 -0.78 -30.00
CA HIS A 169 -3.86 -1.93 -30.13
C HIS A 169 -4.21 -2.52 -28.76
N LYS A 170 -5.15 -1.88 -28.06
CA LYS A 170 -5.56 -2.18 -26.66
C LYS A 170 -5.96 -3.64 -26.41
N ARG A 171 -6.34 -4.39 -27.46
CA ARG A 171 -6.78 -5.79 -27.36
C ARG A 171 -5.64 -6.81 -27.49
N SER A 172 -4.44 -6.35 -27.80
CA SER A 172 -3.31 -7.23 -28.14
C SER A 172 -2.08 -6.94 -27.29
N VAL A 173 -2.26 -6.36 -26.11
CA VAL A 173 -1.16 -6.12 -25.18
C VAL A 173 -0.59 -7.46 -24.71
N THR A 174 0.72 -7.55 -24.64
CA THR A 174 1.41 -8.79 -24.30
C THR A 174 2.38 -8.55 -23.18
N VAL A 175 2.33 -9.40 -22.14
CA VAL A 175 3.35 -9.48 -21.12
C VAL A 175 4.28 -10.63 -21.46
N LEU A 176 5.56 -10.31 -21.62
CA LEU A 176 6.62 -11.30 -21.80
C LEU A 176 7.27 -11.52 -20.43
N ARG A 177 7.12 -12.71 -19.90
CA ARG A 177 7.68 -13.13 -18.62
C ARG A 177 8.72 -14.20 -18.85
N ASN A 178 9.86 -14.09 -18.23
CA ASN A 178 10.86 -15.15 -18.22
C ASN A 178 10.79 -15.90 -16.90
N SER A 179 10.07 -17.04 -16.90
CA SER A 179 9.95 -17.87 -15.73
C SER A 179 10.87 -19.10 -15.88
N ASN A 180 11.84 -19.24 -14.99
CA ASN A 180 12.77 -20.37 -14.96
C ASN A 180 13.47 -20.68 -16.29
N GLY A 181 13.83 -19.64 -17.06
CA GLY A 181 14.50 -19.81 -18.36
C GLY A 181 13.57 -20.14 -19.53
N SER A 182 12.27 -20.24 -19.31
CA SER A 182 11.26 -20.41 -20.36
C SER A 182 10.48 -19.11 -20.55
N PRO A 183 10.48 -18.51 -21.75
CA PRO A 183 9.71 -17.32 -22.06
C PRO A 183 8.22 -17.66 -22.11
N GLU A 184 7.43 -17.03 -21.26
CA GLU A 184 5.99 -17.08 -21.25
C GLU A 184 5.41 -15.83 -21.89
N LYS A 185 4.39 -16.01 -22.71
CA LYS A 185 3.68 -14.92 -23.38
C LYS A 185 2.23 -14.85 -22.91
N ILE A 186 1.91 -13.85 -22.09
CA ILE A 186 0.58 -13.63 -21.55
C ILE A 186 -0.09 -12.52 -22.36
N LYS A 187 -1.20 -12.84 -23.01
CA LYS A 187 -2.00 -11.85 -23.75
C LYS A 187 -3.01 -11.19 -22.83
N VAL A 188 -3.11 -9.87 -22.90
CA VAL A 188 -4.00 -9.05 -22.08
C VAL A 188 -4.86 -8.17 -22.99
N ASP A 189 -6.17 -8.30 -22.90
CA ASP A 189 -7.12 -7.39 -23.55
C ASP A 189 -7.43 -6.21 -22.61
N LEU A 190 -6.60 -5.16 -22.68
CA LEU A 190 -6.81 -3.96 -21.88
C LEU A 190 -8.16 -3.28 -22.16
N ALA A 191 -8.74 -3.44 -23.34
CA ALA A 191 -10.03 -2.86 -23.63
C ALA A 191 -11.15 -3.52 -22.81
N LYS A 192 -11.07 -4.83 -22.56
CA LYS A 192 -11.99 -5.56 -21.70
C LYS A 192 -11.74 -5.27 -20.23
N VAL A 193 -10.46 -5.26 -19.82
CA VAL A 193 -10.07 -4.92 -18.43
C VAL A 193 -10.59 -3.54 -18.03
N LEU A 194 -10.39 -2.53 -18.88
CA LEU A 194 -10.82 -1.15 -18.60
C LEU A 194 -12.34 -0.96 -18.59
N ARG A 195 -13.10 -1.84 -19.25
CA ARG A 195 -14.57 -1.84 -19.17
C ARG A 195 -15.11 -2.66 -18.00
N GLY A 196 -14.25 -3.45 -17.33
CA GLY A 196 -14.64 -4.37 -16.28
C GLY A 196 -15.20 -5.71 -16.78
N ASP A 197 -15.10 -6.00 -18.10
CA ASP A 197 -15.62 -7.24 -18.71
C ASP A 197 -14.74 -8.46 -18.37
N ALA A 198 -13.45 -8.24 -18.10
CA ALA A 198 -12.49 -9.31 -17.81
C ALA A 198 -11.39 -8.81 -16.83
N PRO A 199 -11.75 -8.51 -15.58
CA PRO A 199 -10.80 -7.97 -14.59
C PRO A 199 -9.67 -8.96 -14.28
N GLU A 200 -9.88 -10.27 -14.44
CA GLU A 200 -8.90 -11.33 -14.24
C GLU A 200 -7.73 -11.26 -15.24
N GLN A 201 -7.91 -10.60 -16.38
CA GLN A 201 -6.83 -10.37 -17.35
C GLN A 201 -5.87 -9.24 -16.93
N ASN A 202 -6.19 -8.49 -15.86
CA ASN A 202 -5.29 -7.50 -15.31
C ASN A 202 -4.18 -8.18 -14.49
N VAL A 203 -3.25 -8.79 -15.17
CA VAL A 203 -2.19 -9.62 -14.60
C VAL A 203 -1.28 -8.78 -13.70
N GLU A 204 -0.93 -9.31 -12.53
CA GLU A 204 0.10 -8.76 -11.68
C GLU A 204 1.48 -8.99 -12.30
N LEU A 205 2.29 -7.94 -12.29
CA LEU A 205 3.62 -7.94 -12.88
C LEU A 205 4.66 -8.49 -11.91
N LEU A 206 5.60 -9.24 -12.43
CA LEU A 206 6.75 -9.75 -11.71
C LEU A 206 8.02 -9.00 -12.15
N PRO A 207 9.08 -8.99 -11.29
CA PRO A 207 10.38 -8.41 -11.67
C PRO A 207 10.90 -9.03 -12.97
N GLY A 208 11.34 -8.17 -13.89
CA GLY A 208 11.83 -8.60 -15.21
C GLY A 208 10.77 -8.73 -16.30
N ASP A 209 9.49 -8.57 -15.99
CA ASP A 209 8.43 -8.60 -17.00
C ASP A 209 8.60 -7.48 -18.02
N THR A 210 8.33 -7.79 -19.29
CA THR A 210 8.29 -6.81 -20.37
C THR A 210 6.87 -6.72 -20.92
N VAL A 211 6.27 -5.54 -20.77
CA VAL A 211 4.94 -5.25 -21.34
C VAL A 211 5.09 -4.58 -22.69
N VAL A 212 4.55 -5.23 -23.72
CA VAL A 212 4.58 -4.77 -25.09
C VAL A 212 3.18 -4.34 -25.52
N VAL A 213 3.04 -3.08 -25.90
CA VAL A 213 1.80 -2.51 -26.42
C VAL A 213 1.95 -2.30 -27.94
N PRO A 214 1.35 -3.12 -28.77
CA PRO A 214 1.47 -3.00 -30.23
C PRO A 214 0.64 -1.85 -30.77
#